data_d6c269088cf84cf0270ee0fcab66e08d
#
_entry.id   d6c269088cf84cf0270ee0fcab66e08d
#
_cell.length_a   1.000
_cell.length_b   1.000
_cell.length_c   1.000
_cell.angle_alpha   90.00
_cell.angle_beta   90.00
_cell.angle_gamma   90.00
#
_symmetry.space_group_name_H-M   'P 1'
#
loop_
_entity.id
_entity.type
_entity.pdbx_description
1 polymer ?
#
loop_
_entity_poly.entity_id
_entity_poly.type
_entity_poly.pdbx_seq_one_letter_code
_entity_poly.pdbx_strand_id
1 'polypeptide(L)'
;NTVKEYQDNVTFKRTEFNSVRIDVLDHNKDTAALIANDISQRLDFVRTRMQHDRALQGLRIIEQEYQQMQEYMKGMEDSLTAIRRRGLTDFEVEVEQLTKAYYDAISKDNVKVRKELEKKLEIFSEYGSAYLSLTENLEFEREQLALLRAKYEETKADAEESMTTSFVVNRAWPAEKKAYPIRWLIVLVSTLSAFLLTVLGIIAIENVKKFKTEA
;
A
#
# COMPACT_ATOMS: atom_id res chain seq x y z
N ASN A 1 -31.52 -21.37 4.82
CA ASN A 1 -30.64 -20.30 5.26
C ASN A 1 -29.70 -19.95 4.11
N THR A 2 -30.02 -18.88 3.40
CA THR A 2 -29.39 -18.46 2.13
C THR A 2 -27.86 -18.34 2.20
N VAL A 3 -27.32 -17.92 3.36
CA VAL A 3 -25.86 -17.79 3.56
C VAL A 3 -25.18 -19.15 3.57
N LYS A 4 -25.77 -20.16 4.19
CA LYS A 4 -25.23 -21.52 4.22
C LYS A 4 -25.28 -22.17 2.84
N GLU A 5 -26.37 -21.98 2.12
CA GLU A 5 -26.52 -22.45 0.75
C GLU A 5 -25.49 -21.82 -0.19
N TYR A 6 -25.20 -20.52 -0.03
CA TYR A 6 -24.12 -19.85 -0.76
C TYR A 6 -22.74 -20.44 -0.43
N GLN A 7 -22.44 -20.67 0.85
CA GLN A 7 -21.16 -21.24 1.28
C GLN A 7 -20.94 -22.67 0.80
N ASP A 8 -22.00 -23.46 0.71
CA ASP A 8 -21.97 -24.85 0.25
C ASP A 8 -21.81 -24.95 -1.28
N ASN A 9 -22.34 -23.97 -2.02
CA ASN A 9 -22.42 -24.01 -3.48
C ASN A 9 -21.37 -23.13 -4.20
N VAL A 10 -20.68 -22.22 -3.50
CA VAL A 10 -19.65 -21.34 -4.09
C VAL A 10 -18.31 -21.62 -3.45
N THR A 11 -17.32 -21.96 -4.27
CA THR A 11 -15.96 -22.26 -3.78
C THR A 11 -14.93 -21.42 -4.52
N PHE A 12 -13.99 -20.87 -3.75
CA PHE A 12 -12.85 -20.09 -4.26
C PHE A 12 -11.56 -20.88 -4.08
N LYS A 13 -10.81 -21.08 -5.15
CA LYS A 13 -9.53 -21.81 -5.10
C LYS A 13 -8.43 -21.01 -5.78
N ARG A 14 -7.27 -20.94 -5.15
CA ARG A 14 -6.07 -20.37 -5.78
C ARG A 14 -5.46 -21.41 -6.72
N THR A 15 -5.14 -21.02 -7.94
CA THR A 15 -4.46 -21.89 -8.91
C THR A 15 -2.95 -21.81 -8.75
N GLU A 16 -2.22 -22.73 -9.39
CA GLU A 16 -0.75 -22.72 -9.45
C GLU A 16 -0.17 -21.46 -10.09
N PHE A 17 -0.94 -20.80 -10.95
CA PHE A 17 -0.58 -19.55 -11.61
C PHE A 17 -0.99 -18.28 -10.83
N ASN A 18 -1.26 -18.40 -9.52
CA ASN A 18 -1.69 -17.30 -8.67
C ASN A 18 -3.02 -16.63 -9.09
N SER A 19 -3.79 -17.25 -9.96
CA SER A 19 -5.15 -16.83 -10.30
C SER A 19 -6.16 -17.41 -9.31
N VAL A 20 -7.35 -16.82 -9.24
CA VAL A 20 -8.46 -17.31 -8.41
C VAL A 20 -9.47 -17.99 -9.32
N ARG A 21 -9.78 -19.27 -9.02
CA ARG A 21 -10.85 -20.01 -9.67
C ARG A 21 -12.10 -19.93 -8.82
N ILE A 22 -13.22 -19.59 -9.44
CA ILE A 22 -14.53 -19.52 -8.82
C ILE A 22 -15.34 -20.71 -9.35
N ASP A 23 -15.69 -21.64 -8.47
CA ASP A 23 -16.54 -22.79 -8.78
C ASP A 23 -17.93 -22.56 -8.19
N VAL A 24 -18.97 -22.57 -9.01
CA VAL A 24 -20.36 -22.39 -8.60
C VAL A 24 -21.17 -23.62 -8.96
N LEU A 25 -21.95 -24.14 -8.01
CA LEU A 25 -22.87 -25.25 -8.19
C LEU A 25 -24.32 -24.72 -8.13
N ASP A 26 -25.11 -25.09 -9.13
CA ASP A 26 -26.54 -24.79 -9.18
C ASP A 26 -27.29 -25.94 -9.89
N HIS A 27 -28.59 -26.04 -9.68
CA HIS A 27 -29.45 -27.00 -10.39
C HIS A 27 -29.53 -26.71 -11.89
N ASN A 28 -29.40 -25.44 -12.28
CA ASN A 28 -29.37 -24.98 -13.66
C ASN A 28 -27.94 -24.53 -14.02
N LYS A 29 -27.37 -25.14 -15.06
CA LYS A 29 -26.01 -24.85 -15.53
C LYS A 29 -25.83 -23.40 -16.01
N ASP A 30 -26.88 -22.81 -16.61
CA ASP A 30 -26.84 -21.45 -17.13
C ASP A 30 -26.85 -20.46 -15.96
N THR A 31 -27.65 -20.72 -14.93
CA THR A 31 -27.66 -19.93 -13.69
C THR A 31 -26.31 -20.02 -12.96
N ALA A 32 -25.69 -21.20 -12.87
CA ALA A 32 -24.37 -21.36 -12.28
C ALA A 32 -23.31 -20.49 -12.97
N ALA A 33 -23.31 -20.47 -14.31
CA ALA A 33 -22.40 -19.65 -15.09
C ALA A 33 -22.66 -18.14 -14.91
N LEU A 34 -23.93 -17.71 -14.86
CA LEU A 34 -24.30 -16.32 -14.60
C LEU A 34 -23.86 -15.86 -13.21
N ILE A 35 -24.08 -16.67 -12.18
CA ILE A 35 -23.66 -16.37 -10.80
C ILE A 35 -22.13 -16.24 -10.74
N ALA A 36 -21.36 -17.15 -11.34
CA ALA A 36 -19.91 -17.09 -11.34
C ALA A 36 -19.38 -15.81 -12.03
N ASN A 37 -19.99 -15.41 -13.15
CA ASN A 37 -19.64 -14.19 -13.86
C ASN A 37 -20.04 -12.92 -13.06
N ASP A 38 -21.19 -12.89 -12.40
CA ASP A 38 -21.63 -11.78 -11.56
C ASP A 38 -20.71 -11.62 -10.34
N ILE A 39 -20.32 -12.73 -9.69
CA ILE A 39 -19.34 -12.71 -8.60
C ILE A 39 -18.00 -12.12 -9.09
N SER A 40 -17.50 -12.56 -10.25
CA SER A 40 -16.28 -12.02 -10.82
C SER A 40 -16.39 -10.51 -11.06
N GLN A 41 -17.46 -10.05 -11.67
CA GLN A 41 -17.69 -8.63 -11.95
C GLN A 41 -17.79 -7.79 -10.65
N ARG A 42 -18.47 -8.30 -9.62
CA ARG A 42 -18.57 -7.63 -8.32
C ARG A 42 -17.23 -7.57 -7.59
N LEU A 43 -16.43 -8.63 -7.67
CA LEU A 43 -15.06 -8.65 -7.12
C LEU A 43 -14.19 -7.58 -7.77
N ASP A 44 -14.27 -7.46 -9.10
CA ASP A 44 -13.55 -6.43 -9.84
C ASP A 44 -13.95 -5.02 -9.41
N PHE A 45 -15.25 -4.77 -9.29
CA PHE A 45 -15.77 -3.50 -8.82
C PHE A 45 -15.28 -3.15 -7.41
N VAL A 46 -15.40 -4.09 -6.46
CA VAL A 46 -14.97 -3.88 -5.07
C VAL A 46 -13.45 -3.66 -5.01
N ARG A 47 -12.67 -4.45 -5.74
CA ARG A 47 -11.21 -4.33 -5.79
C ARG A 47 -10.77 -2.99 -6.36
N THR A 48 -11.33 -2.58 -7.49
CA THR A 48 -11.03 -1.29 -8.12
C THR A 48 -11.36 -0.14 -7.18
N ARG A 49 -12.52 -0.20 -6.52
CA ARG A 49 -12.91 0.79 -5.52
C ARG A 49 -11.94 0.85 -4.34
N MET A 50 -11.57 -0.30 -3.79
CA MET A 50 -10.61 -0.36 -2.68
C MET A 50 -9.22 0.18 -3.06
N GLN A 51 -8.77 -0.05 -4.30
CA GLN A 51 -7.51 0.49 -4.80
C GLN A 51 -7.57 1.99 -4.97
N HIS A 52 -8.65 2.49 -5.57
CA HIS A 52 -8.90 3.92 -5.70
C HIS A 52 -8.96 4.62 -4.34
N ASP A 53 -9.69 4.06 -3.36
CA ASP A 53 -9.76 4.60 -2.01
C ASP A 53 -8.38 4.64 -1.33
N ARG A 54 -7.55 3.62 -1.53
CA ARG A 54 -6.15 3.59 -1.02
C ARG A 54 -5.27 4.63 -1.71
N ALA A 55 -5.39 4.77 -3.03
CA ALA A 55 -4.63 5.78 -3.78
C ALA A 55 -5.00 7.20 -3.32
N LEU A 56 -6.30 7.49 -3.12
CA LEU A 56 -6.76 8.77 -2.57
C LEU A 56 -6.25 9.02 -1.14
N GLN A 57 -6.19 7.98 -0.29
CA GLN A 57 -5.61 8.11 1.05
C GLN A 57 -4.11 8.41 0.98
N GLY A 58 -3.38 7.70 0.11
CA GLY A 58 -1.97 7.95 -0.15
C GLY A 58 -1.72 9.38 -0.64
N LEU A 59 -2.52 9.85 -1.59
CA LEU A 59 -2.44 11.21 -2.11
C LEU A 59 -2.62 12.27 -1.02
N ARG A 60 -3.61 12.10 -0.13
CA ARG A 60 -3.84 13.04 0.98
C ARG A 60 -2.65 13.12 1.93
N ILE A 61 -2.01 11.99 2.22
CA ILE A 61 -0.82 11.95 3.10
C ILE A 61 0.33 12.73 2.46
N ILE A 62 0.64 12.44 1.19
CA ILE A 62 1.72 13.12 0.46
C ILE A 62 1.43 14.62 0.29
N GLU A 63 0.18 14.98 0.01
CA GLU A 63 -0.25 16.38 -0.08
C GLU A 63 -0.03 17.14 1.24
N GLN A 64 -0.37 16.53 2.36
CA GLN A 64 -0.14 17.12 3.68
C GLN A 64 1.36 17.27 3.99
N GLU A 65 2.18 16.26 3.69
CA GLU A 65 3.63 16.34 3.85
C GLU A 65 4.22 17.45 2.97
N TYR A 66 3.77 17.56 1.71
CA TYR A 66 4.21 18.58 0.78
C TYR A 66 3.87 20.00 1.28
N GLN A 67 2.66 20.21 1.77
CA GLN A 67 2.23 21.49 2.35
C GLN A 67 3.02 21.83 3.62
N GLN A 68 3.22 20.88 4.53
CA GLN A 68 4.02 21.08 5.75
C GLN A 68 5.47 21.44 5.43
N MET A 69 6.07 20.78 4.45
CA MET A 69 7.43 21.08 4.00
C MET A 69 7.53 22.49 3.41
N GLN A 70 6.55 22.91 2.60
CA GLN A 70 6.50 24.28 2.07
C GLN A 70 6.39 25.34 3.19
N GLU A 71 5.54 25.11 4.21
CA GLU A 71 5.39 26.01 5.34
C GLU A 71 6.68 26.08 6.18
N TYR A 72 7.32 24.94 6.41
CA TYR A 72 8.58 24.85 7.13
C TYR A 72 9.69 25.64 6.41
N MET A 73 9.85 25.44 5.10
CA MET A 73 10.82 26.18 4.28
C MET A 73 10.54 27.67 4.29
N LYS A 74 9.29 28.09 4.18
CA LYS A 74 8.91 29.49 4.26
C LYS A 74 9.33 30.12 5.60
N GLY A 75 9.13 29.40 6.70
CA GLY A 75 9.59 29.85 8.03
C GLY A 75 11.11 30.06 8.10
N MET A 76 11.89 29.18 7.48
CA MET A 76 13.35 29.33 7.38
C MET A 76 13.74 30.51 6.46
N GLU A 77 13.07 30.69 5.31
CA GLU A 77 13.29 31.82 4.40
C GLU A 77 12.97 33.17 5.06
N ASP A 78 11.89 33.23 5.85
CA ASP A 78 11.51 34.40 6.62
C ASP A 78 12.58 34.72 7.68
N SER A 79 13.09 33.71 8.38
CA SER A 79 14.17 33.82 9.36
C SER A 79 15.48 34.31 8.72
N LEU A 80 15.86 33.74 7.59
CA LEU A 80 17.04 34.17 6.83
C LEU A 80 16.88 35.62 6.32
N THR A 81 15.68 35.98 5.87
CA THR A 81 15.36 37.36 5.45
C THR A 81 15.46 38.35 6.62
N ALA A 82 15.04 37.95 7.82
CA ALA A 82 15.18 38.76 9.02
C ALA A 82 16.66 39.01 9.38
N ILE A 83 17.53 38.02 9.23
CA ILE A 83 18.98 38.15 9.45
C ILE A 83 19.59 39.07 8.37
N ARG A 84 19.23 38.91 7.10
CA ARG A 84 19.70 39.75 6.00
C ARG A 84 19.33 41.23 6.20
N ARG A 85 18.14 41.54 6.72
CA ARG A 85 17.71 42.88 7.06
C ARG A 85 18.55 43.55 8.16
N ARG A 86 19.22 42.73 8.98
CA ARG A 86 20.17 43.23 10.01
C ARG A 86 21.56 43.55 9.43
N GLY A 87 21.77 43.28 8.12
CA GLY A 87 22.99 43.63 7.39
C GLY A 87 23.94 42.47 7.17
N LEU A 88 23.48 41.21 7.38
CA LEU A 88 24.27 40.00 7.10
C LEU A 88 23.70 39.33 5.82
N THR A 89 24.31 39.65 4.67
CA THR A 89 23.83 39.18 3.36
C THR A 89 24.64 37.98 2.81
N ASP A 90 25.94 37.97 3.10
CA ASP A 90 26.87 36.89 2.76
C ASP A 90 27.93 36.76 3.88
N PHE A 91 27.75 35.72 4.73
CA PHE A 91 28.62 35.57 5.89
C PHE A 91 30.08 35.35 5.52
N GLU A 92 30.39 34.45 4.58
CA GLU A 92 31.78 34.07 4.28
C GLU A 92 32.57 35.21 3.68
N VAL A 93 31.99 35.88 2.69
CA VAL A 93 32.65 37.00 1.97
C VAL A 93 32.77 38.23 2.85
N GLU A 94 31.68 38.57 3.55
CA GLU A 94 31.63 39.80 4.35
C GLU A 94 32.47 39.72 5.63
N VAL A 95 32.53 38.54 6.31
CA VAL A 95 33.33 38.38 7.53
C VAL A 95 34.82 38.56 7.24
N GLU A 96 35.28 38.05 6.09
CA GLU A 96 36.68 38.22 5.67
C GLU A 96 37.01 39.68 5.38
N GLN A 97 36.13 40.34 4.65
CA GLN A 97 36.29 41.78 4.34
C GLN A 97 36.26 42.68 5.56
N LEU A 98 35.28 42.43 6.48
CA LEU A 98 35.17 43.18 7.73
C LEU A 98 36.37 42.98 8.64
N THR A 99 36.89 41.74 8.70
CA THR A 99 38.05 41.41 9.52
C THR A 99 39.32 42.13 8.98
N LYS A 100 39.53 42.13 7.65
CA LYS A 100 40.64 42.87 6.99
C LYS A 100 40.52 44.37 7.23
N ALA A 101 39.34 44.96 7.06
CA ALA A 101 39.09 46.38 7.27
C ALA A 101 39.28 46.75 8.75
N TYR A 102 38.94 45.87 9.69
CA TYR A 102 39.14 46.08 11.11
C TYR A 102 40.63 46.16 11.49
N TYR A 103 41.46 45.25 10.99
CA TYR A 103 42.91 45.29 11.20
C TYR A 103 43.57 46.50 10.54
N ASP A 104 43.09 46.95 9.36
CA ASP A 104 43.58 48.14 8.70
C ASP A 104 43.23 49.44 9.51
N ALA A 105 42.00 49.46 10.09
CA ALA A 105 41.58 50.55 10.97
C ALA A 105 42.41 50.64 12.25
N ILE A 106 42.82 49.49 12.79
CA ILE A 106 43.73 49.44 13.96
C ILE A 106 45.10 49.97 13.56
N SER A 107 45.68 49.56 12.43
CA SER A 107 47.02 50.00 11.98
C SER A 107 47.10 51.49 11.70
N LYS A 108 45.98 52.09 11.28
CA LYS A 108 45.86 53.54 11.01
C LYS A 108 45.35 54.36 12.20
N ASP A 109 45.20 53.80 13.37
CA ASP A 109 44.64 54.36 14.60
C ASP A 109 43.31 55.11 14.43
N ASN A 110 42.46 54.59 13.50
CA ASN A 110 41.18 55.20 13.17
C ASN A 110 40.08 54.69 14.12
N VAL A 111 39.97 55.29 15.26
CA VAL A 111 39.04 54.90 16.34
C VAL A 111 37.55 54.94 15.91
N LYS A 112 37.17 55.88 15.03
CA LYS A 112 35.78 56.00 14.59
C LYS A 112 35.40 54.84 13.66
N VAL A 113 36.19 54.51 12.68
CA VAL A 113 35.96 53.40 11.74
C VAL A 113 35.99 52.06 12.50
N ARG A 114 36.94 51.91 13.43
CA ARG A 114 37.03 50.73 14.28
C ARG A 114 35.73 50.43 15.05
N LYS A 115 35.13 51.43 15.71
CA LYS A 115 33.87 51.29 16.44
C LYS A 115 32.68 50.93 15.52
N GLU A 116 32.65 51.43 14.29
CA GLU A 116 31.60 51.05 13.35
C GLU A 116 31.77 49.62 12.86
N LEU A 117 33.00 49.16 12.60
CA LEU A 117 33.29 47.79 12.25
C LEU A 117 33.06 46.80 13.39
N GLU A 118 33.35 47.17 14.66
CA GLU A 118 33.04 46.38 15.85
C GLU A 118 31.54 46.08 15.95
N LYS A 119 30.67 47.06 15.73
CA LYS A 119 29.20 46.85 15.73
C LYS A 119 28.76 45.88 14.61
N LYS A 120 29.38 45.95 13.44
CA LYS A 120 29.07 45.00 12.37
C LYS A 120 29.55 43.59 12.71
N LEU A 121 30.77 43.45 13.23
CA LEU A 121 31.31 42.17 13.68
C LEU A 121 30.50 41.54 14.82
N GLU A 122 29.89 42.34 15.70
CA GLU A 122 29.00 41.88 16.70
C GLU A 122 27.75 41.18 16.11
N ILE A 123 27.13 41.77 15.07
CA ILE A 123 26.01 41.18 14.33
C ILE A 123 26.43 39.84 13.71
N PHE A 124 27.61 39.80 13.11
CA PHE A 124 28.15 38.59 12.49
C PHE A 124 28.43 37.48 13.53
N SER A 125 28.94 37.88 14.72
CA SER A 125 29.15 36.94 15.81
C SER A 125 27.83 36.37 16.37
N GLU A 126 26.79 37.22 16.47
CA GLU A 126 25.48 36.83 17.00
C GLU A 126 24.69 35.96 16.02
N TYR A 127 24.65 36.33 14.73
CA TYR A 127 23.77 35.68 13.73
C TYR A 127 24.49 34.81 12.73
N GLY A 128 25.82 34.78 12.69
CA GLY A 128 26.58 34.10 11.63
C GLY A 128 26.34 32.59 11.59
N SER A 129 26.34 31.93 12.75
CA SER A 129 26.07 30.49 12.82
C SER A 129 24.64 30.16 12.41
N ALA A 130 23.66 30.96 12.80
CA ALA A 130 22.27 30.79 12.41
C ALA A 130 22.09 31.00 10.90
N TYR A 131 22.79 32.00 10.31
CA TYR A 131 22.77 32.26 8.87
C TYR A 131 23.29 31.06 8.07
N LEU A 132 24.46 30.53 8.45
CA LEU A 132 25.05 29.36 7.77
C LEU A 132 24.14 28.14 7.88
N SER A 133 23.68 27.83 9.08
CA SER A 133 22.79 26.68 9.31
C SER A 133 21.48 26.80 8.53
N LEU A 134 20.86 28.01 8.50
CA LEU A 134 19.64 28.23 7.71
C LEU A 134 19.89 28.10 6.21
N THR A 135 21.03 28.57 5.72
CA THR A 135 21.37 28.50 4.30
C THR A 135 21.58 27.05 3.86
N GLU A 136 22.37 26.28 4.61
CA GLU A 136 22.63 24.86 4.36
C GLU A 136 21.34 24.03 4.46
N ASN A 137 20.55 24.25 5.49
CA ASN A 137 19.29 23.55 5.65
C ASN A 137 18.29 23.88 4.53
N LEU A 138 18.19 25.15 4.10
CA LEU A 138 17.32 25.52 2.98
C LEU A 138 17.72 24.85 1.67
N GLU A 139 19.02 24.69 1.41
CA GLU A 139 19.50 23.98 0.21
C GLU A 139 19.10 22.51 0.27
N PHE A 140 19.34 21.84 1.38
CA PHE A 140 18.93 20.45 1.62
C PHE A 140 17.42 20.24 1.50
N GLU A 141 16.64 21.10 2.14
CA GLU A 141 15.17 20.97 2.13
C GLU A 141 14.56 21.29 0.76
N ARG A 142 15.20 22.12 -0.07
CA ARG A 142 14.79 22.32 -1.47
C ARG A 142 14.93 21.05 -2.31
N GLU A 143 15.99 20.27 -2.10
CA GLU A 143 16.15 18.99 -2.77
C GLU A 143 15.07 17.99 -2.31
N GLN A 144 14.80 17.95 -1.00
CA GLN A 144 13.73 17.11 -0.45
C GLN A 144 12.35 17.51 -0.98
N LEU A 145 12.06 18.81 -1.06
CA LEU A 145 10.79 19.31 -1.61
C LEU A 145 10.65 18.96 -3.09
N ALA A 146 11.71 18.97 -3.87
CA ALA A 146 11.68 18.57 -5.28
C ALA A 146 11.33 17.07 -5.41
N LEU A 147 11.93 16.20 -4.58
CA LEU A 147 11.60 14.77 -4.54
C LEU A 147 10.16 14.51 -4.09
N LEU A 148 9.74 15.23 -3.06
CA LEU A 148 8.36 15.11 -2.53
C LEU A 148 7.33 15.60 -3.55
N ARG A 149 7.63 16.64 -4.31
CA ARG A 149 6.81 17.13 -5.42
C ARG A 149 6.67 16.06 -6.50
N ALA A 150 7.77 15.43 -6.92
CA ALA A 150 7.72 14.36 -7.91
C ALA A 150 6.84 13.21 -7.45
N LYS A 151 6.96 12.81 -6.17
CA LYS A 151 6.12 11.77 -5.56
C LYS A 151 4.65 12.19 -5.45
N TYR A 152 4.37 13.45 -5.17
CA TYR A 152 3.00 13.98 -5.18
C TYR A 152 2.36 13.87 -6.57
N GLU A 153 3.07 14.28 -7.63
CA GLU A 153 2.56 14.20 -9.00
C GLU A 153 2.35 12.72 -9.44
N GLU A 154 3.27 11.82 -9.08
CA GLU A 154 3.12 10.37 -9.31
C GLU A 154 1.87 9.82 -8.61
N THR A 155 1.75 10.06 -7.30
CA THR A 155 0.62 9.56 -6.51
C THR A 155 -0.71 10.15 -6.96
N LYS A 156 -0.69 11.41 -7.43
CA LYS A 156 -1.86 12.07 -8.01
C LYS A 156 -2.29 11.41 -9.31
N ALA A 157 -1.33 11.12 -10.20
CA ALA A 157 -1.60 10.39 -11.43
C ALA A 157 -2.20 9.01 -11.16
N ASP A 158 -1.63 8.26 -10.19
CA ASP A 158 -2.15 6.95 -9.77
C ASP A 158 -3.57 7.03 -9.20
N ALA A 159 -3.89 8.10 -8.48
CA ALA A 159 -5.23 8.30 -7.93
C ALA A 159 -6.27 8.71 -9.00
N GLU A 160 -5.84 9.42 -10.04
CA GLU A 160 -6.69 9.84 -11.16
C GLU A 160 -6.88 8.71 -12.20
N GLU A 161 -5.90 7.81 -12.32
CA GLU A 161 -5.93 6.71 -13.28
C GLU A 161 -6.74 5.52 -12.73
N SER A 162 -8.00 5.40 -13.17
CA SER A 162 -8.85 4.25 -12.83
C SER A 162 -8.43 3.02 -13.64
N MET A 163 -7.31 2.37 -13.28
CA MET A 163 -6.92 1.11 -13.91
C MET A 163 -7.85 -0.03 -13.48
N THR A 164 -8.46 -0.71 -14.45
CA THR A 164 -9.04 -2.04 -14.26
C THR A 164 -7.91 -3.02 -13.96
N THR A 165 -7.76 -3.36 -12.69
CA THR A 165 -6.59 -4.11 -12.19
C THR A 165 -6.79 -5.62 -12.24
N SER A 166 -7.96 -6.11 -12.64
CA SER A 166 -8.21 -7.54 -12.76
C SER A 166 -8.42 -7.96 -14.21
N PHE A 167 -7.71 -9.00 -14.57
CA PHE A 167 -7.82 -9.63 -15.86
C PHE A 167 -8.62 -10.93 -15.72
N VAL A 168 -9.80 -10.98 -16.32
CA VAL A 168 -10.60 -12.21 -16.40
C VAL A 168 -9.98 -13.11 -17.46
N VAL A 169 -9.25 -14.14 -17.03
CA VAL A 169 -8.58 -15.11 -17.93
C VAL A 169 -9.63 -15.89 -18.73
N ASN A 170 -10.65 -16.44 -18.04
CA ASN A 170 -11.74 -17.18 -18.65
C ASN A 170 -13.07 -16.80 -17.99
N ARG A 171 -14.07 -16.49 -18.82
CA ARG A 171 -15.44 -16.34 -18.35
C ARG A 171 -16.05 -17.71 -18.04
N ALA A 172 -16.97 -17.74 -17.09
CA ALA A 172 -17.71 -18.96 -16.79
C ALA A 172 -18.68 -19.28 -17.94
N TRP A 173 -18.65 -20.56 -18.36
CA TRP A 173 -19.54 -21.13 -19.37
C TRP A 173 -20.41 -22.22 -18.71
N PRO A 174 -21.63 -22.47 -19.24
CA PRO A 174 -22.47 -23.54 -18.76
C PRO A 174 -21.77 -24.90 -18.87
N ALA A 175 -21.69 -25.63 -17.75
CA ALA A 175 -21.00 -26.92 -17.72
C ALA A 175 -21.65 -27.96 -18.65
N GLU A 176 -20.83 -28.69 -19.41
CA GLU A 176 -21.31 -29.76 -20.28
C GLU A 176 -21.72 -31.00 -19.48
N LYS A 177 -21.07 -31.26 -18.33
CA LYS A 177 -21.29 -32.44 -17.50
C LYS A 177 -21.74 -32.06 -16.11
N LYS A 178 -22.62 -32.88 -15.52
CA LYS A 178 -23.08 -32.73 -14.14
C LYS A 178 -21.96 -33.03 -13.16
N ALA A 179 -21.76 -32.16 -12.15
CA ALA A 179 -20.80 -32.36 -11.08
C ALA A 179 -21.27 -33.45 -10.10
N TYR A 180 -22.57 -33.49 -9.79
CA TYR A 180 -23.17 -34.43 -8.87
C TYR A 180 -24.52 -34.99 -9.42
N PRO A 181 -24.97 -36.18 -8.96
CA PRO A 181 -24.22 -37.18 -8.18
C PRO A 181 -23.22 -37.97 -9.02
N ILE A 182 -22.08 -38.37 -8.42
CA ILE A 182 -21.06 -39.20 -9.09
C ILE A 182 -21.56 -40.65 -9.14
N ARG A 183 -22.28 -41.02 -10.20
CA ARG A 183 -23.01 -42.28 -10.34
C ARG A 183 -22.16 -43.53 -10.14
N TRP A 184 -20.95 -43.56 -10.70
CA TRP A 184 -20.05 -44.72 -10.58
C TRP A 184 -19.62 -44.95 -9.11
N LEU A 185 -19.41 -43.86 -8.32
CA LEU A 185 -19.08 -43.98 -6.90
C LEU A 185 -20.23 -44.56 -6.06
N ILE A 186 -21.45 -44.12 -6.37
CA ILE A 186 -22.63 -44.63 -5.69
C ILE A 186 -22.79 -46.15 -5.95
N VAL A 187 -22.62 -46.58 -7.19
CA VAL A 187 -22.66 -48.00 -7.56
C VAL A 187 -21.56 -48.80 -6.84
N LEU A 188 -20.32 -48.27 -6.82
CA LEU A 188 -19.21 -48.92 -6.14
C LEU A 188 -19.45 -49.09 -4.64
N VAL A 189 -19.89 -48.02 -3.95
CA VAL A 189 -20.15 -48.03 -2.51
C VAL A 189 -21.34 -48.97 -2.19
N SER A 190 -22.41 -48.94 -2.98
CA SER A 190 -23.58 -49.82 -2.75
C SER A 190 -23.26 -51.32 -2.99
N THR A 191 -22.45 -51.65 -4.03
CA THR A 191 -22.03 -53.04 -4.24
C THR A 191 -21.09 -53.53 -3.14
N LEU A 192 -20.14 -52.70 -2.68
CA LEU A 192 -19.26 -53.03 -1.56
C LEU A 192 -20.04 -53.24 -0.26
N SER A 193 -20.99 -52.38 0.02
CA SER A 193 -21.87 -52.48 1.21
C SER A 193 -22.72 -53.74 1.15
N ALA A 194 -23.32 -54.09 0.00
CA ALA A 194 -24.09 -55.33 -0.18
C ALA A 194 -23.22 -56.57 0.01
N PHE A 195 -21.99 -56.54 -0.50
CA PHE A 195 -21.03 -57.63 -0.34
C PHE A 195 -20.68 -57.86 1.17
N LEU A 196 -20.37 -56.80 1.91
CA LEU A 196 -20.08 -56.89 3.32
C LEU A 196 -21.26 -57.40 4.13
N LEU A 197 -22.49 -56.96 3.83
CA LEU A 197 -23.70 -57.43 4.48
C LEU A 197 -23.96 -58.91 4.21
N THR A 198 -23.72 -59.38 2.98
CA THR A 198 -23.89 -60.84 2.67
C THR A 198 -22.85 -61.68 3.39
N VAL A 199 -21.58 -61.27 3.48
CA VAL A 199 -20.55 -61.98 4.24
C VAL A 199 -20.91 -62.06 5.74
N LEU A 200 -21.33 -60.96 6.34
CA LEU A 200 -21.76 -60.91 7.72
C LEU A 200 -23.01 -61.81 7.96
N GLY A 201 -23.94 -61.83 7.01
CA GLY A 201 -25.12 -62.69 7.03
C GLY A 201 -24.76 -64.19 7.00
N ILE A 202 -23.82 -64.59 6.15
CA ILE A 202 -23.32 -65.96 6.06
C ILE A 202 -22.69 -66.41 7.40
N ILE A 203 -21.77 -65.54 7.93
CA ILE A 203 -21.11 -65.81 9.22
C ILE A 203 -22.14 -65.96 10.37
N ALA A 204 -23.16 -65.10 10.40
CA ALA A 204 -24.21 -65.17 11.41
C ALA A 204 -24.99 -66.44 11.28
N ILE A 205 -25.39 -66.89 10.09
CA ILE A 205 -26.10 -68.13 9.81
C ILE A 205 -25.27 -69.34 10.20
N GLU A 206 -23.98 -69.36 9.88
CA GLU A 206 -23.07 -70.44 10.28
C GLU A 206 -22.94 -70.55 11.80
N ASN A 207 -22.78 -69.47 12.52
CA ASN A 207 -22.68 -69.43 13.96
C ASN A 207 -23.97 -69.93 14.58
N VAL A 208 -25.13 -69.50 14.13
CA VAL A 208 -26.42 -70.00 14.63
C VAL A 208 -26.59 -71.50 14.37
N LYS A 209 -26.15 -72.02 13.21
CA LYS A 209 -26.18 -73.48 12.93
C LYS A 209 -25.25 -74.23 13.85
N LYS A 210 -24.04 -73.78 14.14
CA LYS A 210 -23.10 -74.41 15.10
C LYS A 210 -23.73 -74.52 16.49
N PHE A 211 -24.34 -73.46 17.00
CA PHE A 211 -25.03 -73.47 18.30
C PHE A 211 -26.20 -74.45 18.36
N LYS A 212 -26.90 -74.69 17.24
CA LYS A 212 -27.99 -75.66 17.16
C LYS A 212 -27.52 -77.14 17.07
N THR A 213 -26.29 -77.38 16.66
CA THR A 213 -25.77 -78.75 16.53
C THR A 213 -25.03 -79.19 17.79
N GLU A 214 -24.66 -78.28 18.68
CA GLU A 214 -24.03 -78.59 19.99
C GLU A 214 -25.02 -78.60 21.17
N ALA A 215 -26.29 -78.30 20.94
CA ALA A 215 -27.41 -78.42 21.93
C ALA A 215 -28.26 -79.67 21.60
#